data_16731936d7cfad19218f17aaa401e5e1
#
_entry.id   16731936d7cfad19218f17aaa401e5e1
#
_cell.length_a   1.000
_cell.length_b   1.000
_cell.length_c   1.000
_cell.angle_alpha   90.00
_cell.angle_beta   90.00
_cell.angle_gamma   90.00
#
_symmetry.space_group_name_H-M   'P 1'
#
loop_
_entity.id
_entity.type
_entity.pdbx_description
1 polymer ?
#
loop_
_entity_poly.entity_id
_entity_poly.type
_entity_poly.pdbx_seq_one_letter_code
_entity_poly.pdbx_strand_id
1 'polypeptide(L)'
;FALKSVRDHSENWTMGRHRVLDIAVAPTVSPKAFGTFFEGALDKVPSIEIRLHSLQSSEDTSEVLSGKYHACILPREIRPDRKLDIRPLFRERFVLACAVEHPLANADIVRGEDLSRYPVVDRLKCEFRDQIVEHFARRDVVMRPRFRSEREDWVHRIVAEGRAICILPERSAADTGLVTRPIEGFSLEREVVIATVSGSTAPVEIRKVAQLAARHEWQ
;
A
#
# COMPACT_ATOMS: atom_id res chain seq x y z
N PHE A 1 19.07 -19.42 -7.06
CA PHE A 1 17.63 -19.18 -6.85
C PHE A 1 16.77 -20.13 -7.67
N ALA A 2 17.02 -20.31 -8.97
CA ALA A 2 16.27 -21.22 -9.85
C ALA A 2 16.25 -22.68 -9.33
N LEU A 3 17.36 -23.19 -8.80
CA LEU A 3 17.46 -24.54 -8.24
C LEU A 3 16.62 -24.74 -6.97
N LYS A 4 16.51 -23.73 -6.11
CA LYS A 4 15.67 -23.80 -4.90
C LYS A 4 14.19 -23.80 -5.28
N SER A 5 13.79 -22.95 -6.22
CA SER A 5 12.43 -22.91 -6.77
C SER A 5 12.01 -24.23 -7.43
N VAL A 6 12.90 -24.85 -8.18
CA VAL A 6 12.64 -26.16 -8.83
C VAL A 6 12.54 -27.28 -7.79
N ARG A 7 13.37 -27.28 -6.76
CA ARG A 7 13.34 -28.26 -5.68
C ARG A 7 12.09 -28.16 -4.83
N ASP A 8 11.74 -26.95 -4.40
CA ASP A 8 10.50 -26.68 -3.66
C ASP A 8 9.26 -27.07 -4.49
N HIS A 9 9.33 -26.91 -5.82
CA HIS A 9 8.26 -27.29 -6.74
C HIS A 9 8.07 -28.82 -6.83
N SER A 10 9.17 -29.59 -6.93
CA SER A 10 9.11 -31.04 -7.03
C SER A 10 8.68 -31.69 -5.71
N GLU A 11 9.15 -31.20 -4.58
CA GLU A 11 8.80 -31.69 -3.24
C GLU A 11 7.32 -31.43 -2.89
N ASN A 12 6.79 -30.29 -3.28
CA ASN A 12 5.39 -29.94 -3.03
C ASN A 12 4.40 -30.72 -3.91
N TRP A 13 4.77 -31.02 -5.16
CA TRP A 13 3.94 -31.85 -6.05
C TRP A 13 3.80 -33.30 -5.55
N THR A 14 4.88 -33.87 -5.03
CA THR A 14 4.88 -35.27 -4.57
C THR A 14 4.10 -35.49 -3.29
N MET A 15 3.82 -34.43 -2.51
CA MET A 15 3.12 -34.50 -1.23
C MET A 15 1.71 -33.90 -1.21
N GLY A 16 1.14 -33.50 -2.36
CA GLY A 16 -0.18 -32.84 -2.45
C GLY A 16 -0.23 -31.49 -1.74
N ARG A 17 0.93 -30.83 -1.56
CA ARG A 17 1.03 -29.52 -0.90
C ARG A 17 0.68 -28.39 -1.88
N HIS A 18 0.08 -27.33 -1.33
CA HIS A 18 -0.23 -26.11 -2.06
C HIS A 18 1.05 -25.44 -2.59
N ARG A 19 0.93 -24.80 -3.76
CA ARG A 19 2.02 -23.97 -4.28
C ARG A 19 2.11 -22.67 -3.47
N VAL A 20 3.27 -22.40 -2.91
CA VAL A 20 3.51 -21.16 -2.18
C VAL A 20 3.69 -20.00 -3.14
N LEU A 21 2.92 -18.92 -2.93
CA LEU A 21 3.05 -17.65 -3.61
C LEU A 21 3.52 -16.57 -2.61
N ASP A 22 4.76 -16.15 -2.75
CA ASP A 22 5.33 -15.06 -1.98
C ASP A 22 4.95 -13.73 -2.63
N ILE A 23 4.13 -12.92 -1.95
CA ILE A 23 3.67 -11.60 -2.41
C ILE A 23 4.16 -10.55 -1.43
N ALA A 24 4.89 -9.56 -1.93
CA ALA A 24 5.37 -8.45 -1.11
C ALA A 24 4.43 -7.24 -1.28
N VAL A 25 4.13 -6.57 -0.16
CA VAL A 25 3.20 -5.43 -0.12
C VAL A 25 3.93 -4.21 0.43
N ALA A 26 3.76 -3.05 -0.20
CA ALA A 26 4.32 -1.80 0.29
C ALA A 26 3.71 -1.43 1.65
N PRO A 27 4.51 -0.93 2.61
CA PRO A 27 4.06 -0.64 3.97
C PRO A 27 2.88 0.33 4.03
N THR A 28 2.76 1.21 3.06
CA THR A 28 1.73 2.25 2.98
C THR A 28 0.40 1.77 2.38
N VAL A 29 0.35 0.54 1.87
CA VAL A 29 -0.86 -0.08 1.31
C VAL A 29 -1.67 -0.73 2.42
N SER A 30 -2.92 -0.34 2.54
CA SER A 30 -3.81 -0.83 3.62
C SER A 30 -4.09 -2.33 3.51
N PRO A 31 -3.87 -3.10 4.58
CA PRO A 31 -4.22 -4.52 4.61
C PRO A 31 -5.72 -4.78 4.43
N LYS A 32 -6.58 -3.87 4.87
CA LYS A 32 -8.04 -4.00 4.79
C LYS A 32 -8.52 -4.21 3.35
N ALA A 33 -7.97 -3.43 2.41
CA ALA A 33 -8.37 -3.55 1.01
C ALA A 33 -8.14 -4.95 0.44
N PHE A 34 -7.22 -5.73 1.03
CA PHE A 34 -6.79 -7.02 0.50
C PHE A 34 -7.37 -8.24 1.21
N GLY A 35 -7.95 -8.10 2.41
CA GLY A 35 -8.46 -9.24 3.17
C GLY A 35 -9.47 -10.08 2.38
N THR A 36 -10.57 -9.46 1.96
CA THR A 36 -11.63 -10.11 1.16
C THR A 36 -11.13 -10.58 -0.21
N PHE A 37 -10.19 -9.86 -0.82
CA PHE A 37 -9.58 -10.28 -2.08
C PHE A 37 -8.79 -11.58 -1.92
N PHE A 38 -7.95 -11.70 -0.89
CA PHE A 38 -7.15 -12.92 -0.70
C PHE A 38 -8.00 -14.13 -0.36
N GLU A 39 -9.06 -13.97 0.44
CA GLU A 39 -10.05 -15.04 0.66
C GLU A 39 -10.65 -15.53 -0.65
N GLY A 40 -11.19 -14.62 -1.45
CA GLY A 40 -11.78 -14.98 -2.75
C GLY A 40 -10.75 -15.51 -3.76
N ALA A 41 -9.47 -15.15 -3.65
CA ALA A 41 -8.41 -15.71 -4.46
C ALA A 41 -8.09 -17.16 -4.10
N LEU A 42 -8.10 -17.52 -2.79
CA LEU A 42 -7.92 -18.89 -2.32
C LEU A 42 -9.06 -19.79 -2.79
N ASP A 43 -10.30 -19.31 -2.76
CA ASP A 43 -11.47 -20.05 -3.28
C ASP A 43 -11.36 -20.37 -4.77
N LYS A 44 -10.86 -19.41 -5.57
CA LYS A 44 -10.74 -19.55 -7.02
C LYS A 44 -9.46 -20.27 -7.47
N VAL A 45 -8.45 -20.34 -6.61
CA VAL A 45 -7.18 -21.02 -6.86
C VAL A 45 -6.81 -21.85 -5.62
N PRO A 46 -7.55 -22.94 -5.33
CA PRO A 46 -7.40 -23.68 -4.06
C PRO A 46 -6.07 -24.41 -3.90
N SER A 47 -5.25 -24.47 -4.94
CA SER A 47 -3.94 -25.12 -4.92
C SER A 47 -2.79 -24.21 -4.48
N ILE A 48 -3.09 -23.05 -3.85
CA ILE A 48 -2.06 -22.09 -3.43
C ILE A 48 -2.03 -21.88 -1.92
N GLU A 49 -0.86 -21.53 -1.41
CA GLU A 49 -0.60 -20.88 -0.14
C GLU A 49 -0.08 -19.47 -0.41
N ILE A 50 -0.67 -18.46 0.16
CA ILE A 50 -0.20 -17.06 0.01
C ILE A 50 0.64 -16.69 1.22
N ARG A 51 1.88 -16.24 0.99
CA ARG A 51 2.76 -15.64 2.00
C ARG A 51 2.90 -14.16 1.73
N LEU A 52 2.54 -13.33 2.70
CA LEU A 52 2.64 -11.88 2.61
C LEU A 52 3.94 -11.41 3.25
N HIS A 53 4.65 -10.56 2.53
CA HIS A 53 5.91 -9.95 2.96
C HIS A 53 5.78 -8.42 2.91
N SER A 54 6.54 -7.72 3.74
CA SER A 54 6.64 -6.26 3.65
C SER A 54 7.77 -5.87 2.70
N LEU A 55 7.50 -5.00 1.73
CA LEU A 55 8.54 -4.38 0.91
C LEU A 55 9.38 -3.43 1.77
N GLN A 56 10.70 -3.41 1.53
CA GLN A 56 11.59 -2.46 2.20
C GLN A 56 11.47 -1.05 1.61
N SER A 57 11.20 -0.97 0.31
CA SER A 57 10.93 0.28 -0.41
C SER A 57 9.69 0.09 -1.29
N SER A 58 8.82 1.09 -1.31
CA SER A 58 7.61 1.08 -2.15
C SER A 58 7.89 1.25 -3.64
N GLU A 59 9.13 1.55 -4.02
CA GLU A 59 9.52 1.75 -5.42
C GLU A 59 10.35 0.58 -5.99
N ASP A 60 10.75 -0.36 -5.15
CA ASP A 60 11.70 -1.40 -5.54
C ASP A 60 11.00 -2.66 -6.07
N THR A 61 11.05 -2.84 -7.37
CA THR A 61 10.60 -4.05 -8.08
C THR A 61 11.73 -5.05 -8.35
N SER A 62 12.96 -4.75 -7.95
CA SER A 62 14.12 -5.63 -8.19
C SER A 62 13.97 -7.01 -7.54
N GLU A 63 13.29 -7.08 -6.41
CA GLU A 63 13.04 -8.32 -5.68
C GLU A 63 12.04 -9.24 -6.42
N VAL A 64 11.14 -8.68 -7.24
CA VAL A 64 10.28 -9.46 -8.15
C VAL A 64 11.08 -9.90 -9.37
N LEU A 65 11.87 -9.00 -9.96
CA LEU A 65 12.72 -9.32 -11.12
C LEU A 65 13.77 -10.38 -10.80
N SER A 66 14.28 -10.42 -9.57
CA SER A 66 15.21 -11.48 -9.10
C SER A 66 14.53 -12.79 -8.74
N GLY A 67 13.18 -12.82 -8.71
CA GLY A 67 12.42 -14.02 -8.32
C GLY A 67 12.36 -14.25 -6.81
N LYS A 68 12.74 -13.28 -5.98
CA LYS A 68 12.60 -13.36 -4.51
C LYS A 68 11.12 -13.39 -4.14
N TYR A 69 10.32 -12.55 -4.77
CA TYR A 69 8.86 -12.55 -4.67
C TYR A 69 8.23 -12.85 -6.03
N HIS A 70 7.08 -13.51 -6.00
CA HIS A 70 6.31 -13.82 -7.20
C HIS A 70 5.52 -12.60 -7.71
N ALA A 71 5.14 -11.70 -6.80
CA ALA A 71 4.49 -10.42 -7.10
C ALA A 71 4.83 -9.38 -6.05
N CYS A 72 4.66 -8.11 -6.40
CA CYS A 72 4.58 -7.02 -5.42
C CYS A 72 3.34 -6.16 -5.65
N ILE A 73 2.78 -5.65 -4.54
CA ILE A 73 1.66 -4.72 -4.51
C ILE A 73 2.19 -3.40 -3.96
N LEU A 74 2.13 -2.35 -4.76
CA LEU A 74 2.77 -1.07 -4.43
C LEU A 74 2.10 0.10 -5.18
N PRO A 75 2.32 1.34 -4.73
CA PRO A 75 1.93 2.52 -5.48
C PRO A 75 2.68 2.63 -6.80
N ARG A 76 2.01 3.15 -7.83
CA ARG A 76 2.57 3.28 -9.18
C ARG A 76 3.45 4.52 -9.31
N GLU A 77 4.62 4.49 -8.73
CA GLU A 77 5.76 5.35 -9.10
C GLU A 77 6.81 4.58 -9.92
N ILE A 78 6.47 3.35 -10.32
CA ILE A 78 7.39 2.43 -10.97
C ILE A 78 7.66 2.90 -12.40
N ARG A 79 8.93 3.01 -12.74
CA ARG A 79 9.32 3.18 -14.14
C ARG A 79 8.87 1.95 -14.95
N PRO A 80 8.22 2.14 -16.10
CA PRO A 80 7.82 1.03 -16.94
C PRO A 80 9.04 0.16 -17.29
N ASP A 81 9.02 -1.09 -16.85
CA ASP A 81 10.00 -2.11 -17.25
C ASP A 81 9.26 -3.16 -18.08
N ARG A 82 9.76 -3.44 -19.31
CA ARG A 82 9.20 -4.46 -20.21
C ARG A 82 9.24 -5.87 -19.63
N LYS A 83 10.04 -6.09 -18.59
CA LYS A 83 10.14 -7.36 -17.87
C LYS A 83 9.03 -7.55 -16.84
N LEU A 84 8.24 -6.51 -16.57
CA LEU A 84 7.14 -6.55 -15.61
C LEU A 84 5.78 -6.48 -16.32
N ASP A 85 4.84 -7.32 -15.88
CA ASP A 85 3.41 -7.19 -16.12
C ASP A 85 2.82 -6.41 -14.92
N ILE A 86 2.43 -5.17 -15.17
CA ILE A 86 1.91 -4.24 -14.17
C ILE A 86 0.42 -4.05 -14.42
N ARG A 87 -0.40 -4.36 -13.41
CA ARG A 87 -1.85 -4.24 -13.49
C ARG A 87 -2.37 -3.29 -12.44
N PRO A 88 -3.17 -2.26 -12.83
CA PRO A 88 -3.81 -1.37 -11.88
C PRO A 88 -4.82 -2.13 -11.03
N LEU A 89 -4.90 -1.78 -9.76
CA LEU A 89 -5.86 -2.32 -8.81
C LEU A 89 -6.92 -1.26 -8.47
N PHE A 90 -6.49 -0.18 -7.83
CA PHE A 90 -7.37 0.92 -7.47
C PHE A 90 -6.62 2.24 -7.40
N ARG A 91 -7.38 3.34 -7.37
CA ARG A 91 -6.89 4.68 -7.05
C ARG A 91 -7.44 5.12 -5.70
N GLU A 92 -6.66 5.91 -5.01
CA GLU A 92 -7.05 6.55 -3.76
C GLU A 92 -6.38 7.91 -3.64
N ARG A 93 -7.07 8.83 -2.97
CA ARG A 93 -6.58 10.18 -2.70
C ARG A 93 -5.89 10.23 -1.35
N PHE A 94 -5.02 11.23 -1.19
CA PHE A 94 -4.48 11.59 0.11
C PHE A 94 -5.43 12.54 0.82
N VAL A 95 -5.66 12.29 2.10
CA VAL A 95 -6.57 13.04 2.96
C VAL A 95 -5.91 13.36 4.29
N LEU A 96 -6.44 14.32 5.02
CA LEU A 96 -6.13 14.48 6.43
C LEU A 96 -6.76 13.33 7.21
N ALA A 97 -6.04 12.80 8.19
CA ALA A 97 -6.56 11.90 9.22
C ALA A 97 -6.34 12.50 10.61
N CYS A 98 -7.35 12.39 11.47
CA CYS A 98 -7.32 12.85 12.85
C CYS A 98 -8.17 11.95 13.74
N ALA A 99 -8.05 12.09 15.07
CA ALA A 99 -8.92 11.41 16.03
C ALA A 99 -10.37 11.92 15.92
N VAL A 100 -11.32 11.11 16.38
CA VAL A 100 -12.77 11.44 16.33
C VAL A 100 -13.08 12.72 17.13
N GLU A 101 -12.40 12.93 18.26
CA GLU A 101 -12.59 14.10 19.13
C GLU A 101 -11.74 15.32 18.70
N HIS A 102 -10.95 15.20 17.63
CA HIS A 102 -10.11 16.29 17.17
C HIS A 102 -10.98 17.42 16.56
N PRO A 103 -10.66 18.72 16.79
CA PRO A 103 -11.46 19.83 16.24
C PRO A 103 -11.68 19.75 14.72
N LEU A 104 -10.69 19.26 13.97
CA LEU A 104 -10.80 19.10 12.51
C LEU A 104 -11.72 17.96 12.08
N ALA A 105 -12.11 17.07 12.99
CA ALA A 105 -13.03 15.97 12.67
C ALA A 105 -14.44 16.47 12.31
N ASN A 106 -14.81 17.67 12.73
CA ASN A 106 -16.12 18.27 12.44
C ASN A 106 -16.12 19.19 11.19
N ALA A 107 -14.96 19.39 10.55
CA ALA A 107 -14.88 20.20 9.34
C ALA A 107 -15.29 19.38 8.12
N ASP A 108 -16.03 19.95 7.18
CA ASP A 108 -16.30 19.32 5.89
C ASP A 108 -15.04 19.27 5.01
N ILE A 109 -14.25 20.33 5.08
CA ILE A 109 -12.96 20.48 4.39
C ILE A 109 -11.97 21.19 5.31
N VAL A 110 -10.73 20.72 5.35
CA VAL A 110 -9.66 21.29 6.17
C VAL A 110 -8.85 22.28 5.32
N ARG A 111 -8.59 23.47 5.86
CA ARG A 111 -7.73 24.46 5.19
C ARG A 111 -6.25 24.18 5.47
N GLY A 112 -5.40 24.58 4.53
CA GLY A 112 -3.95 24.45 4.71
C GLY A 112 -3.44 25.13 6.00
N GLU A 113 -3.98 26.30 6.32
CA GLU A 113 -3.64 27.04 7.54
C GLU A 113 -3.89 26.26 8.83
N ASP A 114 -4.94 25.42 8.83
CA ASP A 114 -5.28 24.58 9.99
C ASP A 114 -4.20 23.54 10.27
N LEU A 115 -3.52 23.02 9.23
CA LEU A 115 -2.41 22.08 9.38
C LEU A 115 -1.24 22.68 10.16
N SER A 116 -1.01 24.00 10.05
CA SER A 116 0.07 24.69 10.77
C SER A 116 -0.17 24.82 12.28
N ARG A 117 -1.43 24.63 12.73
CA ARG A 117 -1.83 24.78 14.14
C ARG A 117 -1.61 23.53 14.96
N TYR A 118 -1.51 22.36 14.31
CA TYR A 118 -1.45 21.07 15.00
C TYR A 118 -0.13 20.34 14.73
N PRO A 119 0.35 19.54 15.69
CA PRO A 119 1.46 18.63 15.44
C PRO A 119 1.11 17.63 14.33
N VAL A 120 2.09 17.29 13.52
CA VAL A 120 1.94 16.34 12.40
C VAL A 120 2.76 15.08 12.68
N VAL A 121 2.25 13.92 12.30
CA VAL A 121 3.04 12.69 12.17
C VAL A 121 3.60 12.62 10.76
N ASP A 122 4.93 12.60 10.65
CA ASP A 122 5.67 12.46 9.39
C ASP A 122 5.88 10.97 9.09
N ARG A 123 5.38 10.52 7.95
CA ARG A 123 5.43 9.13 7.47
C ARG A 123 6.68 8.92 6.64
N LEU A 124 7.75 8.38 7.26
CA LEU A 124 9.07 8.26 6.64
C LEU A 124 9.12 7.30 5.42
N LYS A 125 8.20 6.34 5.35
CA LYS A 125 8.08 5.40 4.21
C LYS A 125 7.02 5.83 3.19
N CYS A 126 6.49 7.05 3.29
CA CYS A 126 5.54 7.57 2.32
C CYS A 126 6.27 7.95 1.04
N GLU A 127 5.95 7.31 -0.06
CA GLU A 127 6.50 7.52 -1.39
C GLU A 127 6.21 8.92 -1.95
N PHE A 128 5.12 9.55 -1.50
CA PHE A 128 4.72 10.91 -1.89
C PHE A 128 5.11 11.98 -0.86
N ARG A 129 5.95 11.63 0.12
CA ARG A 129 6.31 12.51 1.23
C ARG A 129 6.83 13.87 0.77
N ASP A 130 7.76 13.85 -0.16
CA ASP A 130 8.40 15.08 -0.65
C ASP A 130 7.43 15.94 -1.46
N GLN A 131 6.56 15.32 -2.27
CA GLN A 131 5.51 16.02 -3.01
C GLN A 131 4.51 16.69 -2.06
N ILE A 132 4.12 16.01 -0.96
CA ILE A 132 3.23 16.56 0.07
C ILE A 132 3.89 17.77 0.74
N VAL A 133 5.14 17.63 1.20
CA VAL A 133 5.88 18.71 1.86
C VAL A 133 6.03 19.91 0.92
N GLU A 134 6.41 19.68 -0.34
CA GLU A 134 6.57 20.75 -1.33
C GLU A 134 5.25 21.47 -1.66
N HIS A 135 4.15 20.71 -1.79
CA HIS A 135 2.84 21.27 -2.06
C HIS A 135 2.43 22.31 -1.00
N PHE A 136 2.61 21.99 0.28
CA PHE A 136 2.26 22.85 1.39
C PHE A 136 3.26 23.99 1.58
N ALA A 137 4.56 23.73 1.40
CA ALA A 137 5.59 24.78 1.47
C ALA A 137 5.38 25.89 0.43
N ARG A 138 4.96 25.56 -0.80
CA ARG A 138 4.64 26.54 -1.84
C ARG A 138 3.44 27.42 -1.51
N ARG A 139 2.67 27.10 -0.47
CA ARG A 139 1.50 27.83 0.02
C ARG A 139 1.73 28.47 1.40
N ASP A 140 2.99 28.57 1.80
CA ASP A 140 3.39 29.08 3.12
C ASP A 140 2.79 28.32 4.31
N VAL A 141 2.35 27.06 4.08
CA VAL A 141 1.84 26.19 5.13
C VAL A 141 3.00 25.43 5.77
N VAL A 142 3.27 25.74 7.04
CA VAL A 142 4.34 25.11 7.80
C VAL A 142 3.80 23.92 8.59
N MET A 143 4.03 22.73 8.09
CA MET A 143 3.77 21.51 8.85
C MET A 143 4.84 21.33 9.93
N ARG A 144 4.42 20.98 11.16
CA ARG A 144 5.30 20.83 12.33
C ARG A 144 5.37 19.37 12.78
N PRO A 145 6.26 18.56 12.23
CA PRO A 145 6.37 17.16 12.65
C PRO A 145 6.88 17.07 14.10
N ARG A 146 6.09 16.44 14.95
CA ARG A 146 6.45 16.10 16.34
C ARG A 146 6.75 14.61 16.49
N PHE A 147 6.28 13.81 15.55
CA PHE A 147 6.51 12.37 15.46
C PHE A 147 6.95 12.03 14.05
N ARG A 148 7.83 11.02 13.94
CA ARG A 148 8.26 10.44 12.67
C ARG A 148 8.26 8.93 12.81
N SER A 149 7.68 8.22 11.85
CA SER A 149 7.61 6.76 11.89
C SER A 149 7.75 6.15 10.49
N GLU A 150 8.45 5.03 10.41
CA GLU A 150 8.48 4.16 9.23
C GLU A 150 7.34 3.13 9.26
N ARG A 151 6.63 3.02 10.38
CA ARG A 151 5.57 2.02 10.61
C ARG A 151 4.21 2.70 10.65
N GLU A 152 3.31 2.26 9.78
CA GLU A 152 1.96 2.80 9.66
C GLU A 152 1.09 2.54 10.91
N ASP A 153 1.27 1.40 11.58
CA ASP A 153 0.54 1.09 12.82
C ASP A 153 0.84 2.09 13.95
N TRP A 154 2.10 2.54 14.06
CA TRP A 154 2.47 3.63 14.98
C TRP A 154 1.87 4.97 14.56
N VAL A 155 1.86 5.27 13.25
CA VAL A 155 1.23 6.49 12.73
C VAL A 155 -0.24 6.53 13.13
N HIS A 156 -0.99 5.48 12.83
CA HIS A 156 -2.41 5.40 13.16
C HIS A 156 -2.67 5.52 14.66
N ARG A 157 -1.87 4.83 15.47
CA ARG A 157 -2.02 4.88 16.93
C ARG A 157 -1.78 6.29 17.49
N ILE A 158 -0.72 6.96 17.06
CA ILE A 158 -0.39 8.33 17.54
C ILE A 158 -1.51 9.31 17.14
N VAL A 159 -2.04 9.19 15.93
CA VAL A 159 -3.13 10.05 15.45
C VAL A 159 -4.43 9.76 16.24
N ALA A 160 -4.74 8.49 16.50
CA ALA A 160 -5.93 8.08 17.25
C ALA A 160 -5.91 8.58 18.71
N GLU A 161 -4.74 8.80 19.32
CA GLU A 161 -4.60 9.40 20.65
C GLU A 161 -4.91 10.92 20.65
N GLY A 162 -5.23 11.52 19.50
CA GLY A 162 -5.61 12.94 19.39
C GLY A 162 -4.45 13.92 19.56
N ARG A 163 -3.21 13.44 19.61
CA ARG A 163 -2.02 14.28 19.84
C ARG A 163 -1.42 14.88 18.60
N ALA A 164 -1.80 14.38 17.43
CA ALA A 164 -1.31 14.83 16.14
C ALA A 164 -2.30 14.50 15.01
N ILE A 165 -2.09 15.12 13.87
CA ILE A 165 -2.78 14.82 12.61
C ILE A 165 -1.81 14.18 11.62
N CYS A 166 -2.32 13.56 10.57
CA CYS A 166 -1.51 12.96 9.52
C CYS A 166 -2.14 13.14 8.14
N ILE A 167 -1.33 13.26 7.11
CA ILE A 167 -1.78 13.14 5.71
C ILE A 167 -1.44 11.74 5.23
N LEU A 168 -2.46 10.99 4.83
CA LEU A 168 -2.31 9.59 4.45
C LEU A 168 -3.31 9.20 3.34
N PRO A 169 -3.12 8.08 2.66
CA PRO A 169 -4.08 7.55 1.70
C PRO A 169 -5.40 7.21 2.39
N GLU A 170 -6.52 7.56 1.77
CA GLU A 170 -7.86 7.46 2.38
C GLU A 170 -8.18 6.05 2.90
N ARG A 171 -7.81 5.02 2.15
CA ARG A 171 -8.03 3.62 2.56
C ARG A 171 -7.15 3.19 3.73
N SER A 172 -6.02 3.86 3.95
CA SER A 172 -5.12 3.58 5.08
C SER A 172 -5.76 3.93 6.43
N ALA A 173 -6.73 4.84 6.46
CA ALA A 173 -7.49 5.19 7.67
C ALA A 173 -8.63 4.20 7.98
N ALA A 174 -8.98 3.33 7.05
CA ALA A 174 -10.10 2.41 7.24
C ALA A 174 -9.86 1.46 8.43
N ASP A 175 -10.88 1.27 9.27
CA ASP A 175 -10.85 0.44 10.49
C ASP A 175 -9.83 0.87 11.57
N THR A 176 -9.26 2.04 11.47
CA THR A 176 -8.31 2.57 12.47
C THR A 176 -8.98 3.42 13.54
N GLY A 177 -10.27 3.70 13.40
CA GLY A 177 -11.00 4.64 14.26
C GLY A 177 -10.68 6.11 13.96
N LEU A 178 -9.96 6.39 12.89
CA LEU A 178 -9.65 7.75 12.46
C LEU A 178 -10.76 8.35 11.62
N VAL A 179 -10.91 9.66 11.73
CA VAL A 179 -11.76 10.47 10.85
C VAL A 179 -10.89 11.06 9.74
N THR A 180 -11.37 10.96 8.51
CA THR A 180 -10.68 11.54 7.36
C THR A 180 -11.41 12.77 6.83
N ARG A 181 -10.66 13.77 6.35
CA ARG A 181 -11.20 14.98 5.75
C ARG A 181 -10.40 15.37 4.51
N PRO A 182 -11.07 15.85 3.46
CA PRO A 182 -10.38 16.45 2.33
C PRO A 182 -9.67 17.72 2.77
N ILE A 183 -8.57 18.06 2.08
CA ILE A 183 -7.81 19.28 2.32
C ILE A 183 -8.03 20.23 1.16
N GLU A 184 -8.37 21.47 1.43
CA GLU A 184 -8.63 22.49 0.42
C GLU A 184 -7.41 22.72 -0.50
N GLY A 185 -7.64 22.67 -1.80
CA GLY A 185 -6.57 22.85 -2.79
C GLY A 185 -5.51 21.78 -2.84
N PHE A 186 -5.76 20.60 -2.21
CA PHE A 186 -4.88 19.44 -2.25
C PHE A 186 -5.59 18.24 -2.85
N SER A 187 -5.13 17.78 -4.01
CA SER A 187 -5.76 16.70 -4.81
C SER A 187 -4.77 15.62 -5.21
N LEU A 188 -3.81 15.32 -4.36
CA LEU A 188 -2.84 14.24 -4.62
C LEU A 188 -3.55 12.89 -4.56
N GLU A 189 -3.36 12.10 -5.63
CA GLU A 189 -3.86 10.74 -5.75
C GLU A 189 -2.71 9.80 -6.05
N ARG A 190 -2.89 8.53 -5.70
CA ARG A 190 -2.01 7.44 -6.13
C ARG A 190 -2.80 6.30 -6.74
N GLU A 191 -2.17 5.57 -7.63
CA GLU A 191 -2.67 4.29 -8.16
C GLU A 191 -1.89 3.15 -7.50
N VAL A 192 -2.59 2.19 -6.91
CA VAL A 192 -1.99 0.96 -6.40
C VAL A 192 -2.05 -0.10 -7.49
N VAL A 193 -0.95 -0.80 -7.69
CA VAL A 193 -0.79 -1.81 -8.73
C VAL A 193 -0.29 -3.13 -8.17
N ILE A 194 -0.53 -4.23 -8.87
CA ILE A 194 0.21 -5.48 -8.71
C ILE A 194 1.19 -5.63 -9.87
N ALA A 195 2.44 -5.91 -9.55
CA ALA A 195 3.49 -6.17 -10.54
C ALA A 195 4.00 -7.60 -10.41
N THR A 196 4.12 -8.29 -11.53
CA THR A 196 4.68 -9.64 -11.67
C THR A 196 5.71 -9.67 -12.80
N VAL A 197 6.54 -10.70 -12.88
CA VAL A 197 7.43 -10.86 -14.04
C VAL A 197 6.59 -11.16 -15.28
N SER A 198 6.94 -10.50 -16.41
CA SER A 198 6.27 -10.70 -17.70
C SER A 198 6.53 -12.07 -18.31
N GLY A 199 5.59 -12.54 -19.12
CA GLY A 199 5.75 -13.73 -19.95
C GLY A 199 5.49 -15.04 -19.22
N SER A 200 6.00 -16.14 -19.80
CA SER A 200 5.74 -17.51 -19.35
C SER A 200 6.57 -17.93 -18.12
N THR A 201 7.55 -17.12 -17.72
CA THR A 201 8.42 -17.41 -16.58
C THR A 201 7.71 -17.26 -15.22
N ALA A 202 6.67 -16.44 -15.16
CA ALA A 202 5.84 -16.34 -13.95
C ALA A 202 4.96 -17.60 -13.79
N PRO A 203 4.82 -18.13 -12.58
CA PRO A 203 3.91 -19.25 -12.30
C PRO A 203 2.48 -18.97 -12.80
N VAL A 204 1.78 -20.00 -13.27
CA VAL A 204 0.40 -19.86 -13.76
C VAL A 204 -0.52 -19.36 -12.67
N GLU A 205 -0.30 -19.78 -11.43
CA GLU A 205 -1.09 -19.42 -10.26
C GLU A 205 -0.96 -17.93 -9.95
N ILE A 206 0.25 -17.34 -9.96
CA ILE A 206 0.41 -15.90 -9.70
C ILE A 206 -0.20 -15.06 -10.82
N ARG A 207 -0.13 -15.52 -12.08
CA ARG A 207 -0.81 -14.84 -13.19
C ARG A 207 -2.33 -14.84 -13.00
N LYS A 208 -2.91 -15.96 -12.52
CA LYS A 208 -4.34 -16.05 -12.18
C LYS A 208 -4.69 -15.08 -11.05
N VAL A 209 -3.90 -15.06 -9.96
CA VAL A 209 -4.11 -14.14 -8.83
C VAL A 209 -4.03 -12.69 -9.31
N ALA A 210 -3.04 -12.32 -10.12
CA ALA A 210 -2.91 -10.97 -10.67
C ALA A 210 -4.10 -10.59 -11.59
N GLN A 211 -4.62 -11.55 -12.37
CA GLN A 211 -5.82 -11.33 -13.19
C GLN A 211 -7.08 -11.15 -12.33
N LEU A 212 -7.22 -11.94 -11.28
CA LEU A 212 -8.32 -11.78 -10.32
C LEU A 212 -8.25 -10.42 -9.62
N ALA A 213 -7.04 -10.00 -9.19
CA ALA A 213 -6.82 -8.70 -8.56
C ALA A 213 -7.21 -7.54 -9.49
N ALA A 214 -6.82 -7.59 -10.77
CA ALA A 214 -7.15 -6.55 -11.74
C ALA A 214 -8.66 -6.46 -12.09
N ARG A 215 -9.45 -7.48 -11.76
CA ARG A 215 -10.90 -7.55 -12.00
C ARG A 215 -11.73 -7.41 -10.72
N HIS A 216 -11.07 -7.36 -9.58
CA HIS A 216 -11.73 -7.24 -8.29
C HIS A 216 -12.30 -5.82 -8.13
N GLU A 217 -13.52 -5.73 -7.59
CA GLU A 217 -14.14 -4.44 -7.22
C GLU A 217 -13.58 -4.01 -5.87
N TRP A 218 -12.55 -3.18 -5.91
CA TRP A 218 -11.89 -2.64 -4.73
C TRP A 218 -12.77 -1.59 -4.06
N GLN A 219 -13.34 -1.92 -2.91
CA GLN A 219 -14.16 -1.01 -2.08
C GLN A 219 -13.31 -0.21 -1.10
#